data_4893f7ddb6fc55c793c12197613107fd
#
_entry.id   4893f7ddb6fc55c793c12197613107fd
#
_cell.length_a   1.000
_cell.length_b   1.000
_cell.length_c   1.000
_cell.angle_alpha   90.00
_cell.angle_beta   90.00
_cell.angle_gamma   90.00
#
_symmetry.space_group_name_H-M   'P 1'
#
loop_
_entity.id
_entity.type
_entity.pdbx_description
1 polymer ?
#
loop_
_entity_poly.entity_id
_entity_poly.type
_entity_poly.pdbx_seq_one_letter_code
_entity_poly.pdbx_strand_id
1 'polypeptide(L)'
;MECILKCKDKVFTGNSISEVEMDFFDWLEKQDSFVVDYYFVLGISRNPDGTSKTECLKDTTALQCGYGYVYVVCVDLGEDREEWEDATYEASYHLNKGVAIKAAKKVFELNKKAVSTRVVAHRVGGVIDNHNVWDHDFDIMCAHFNRT
;
A
#
# COMPACT_ATOMS: atom_id res chain seq x y z
N MET A 1 9.87 -11.46 25.68
CA MET A 1 10.42 -11.39 24.31
C MET A 1 10.41 -9.94 23.86
N GLU A 2 11.51 -9.47 23.34
CA GLU A 2 11.57 -8.14 22.75
C GLU A 2 11.09 -8.20 21.31
N CYS A 3 10.22 -7.26 20.92
CA CYS A 3 9.71 -7.15 19.56
C CYS A 3 10.19 -5.86 18.93
N ILE A 4 10.55 -5.95 17.65
CA ILE A 4 10.98 -4.79 16.85
C ILE A 4 10.16 -4.77 15.59
N LEU A 5 9.44 -3.68 15.36
CA LEU A 5 8.75 -3.43 14.09
C LEU A 5 9.60 -2.49 13.24
N LYS A 6 9.89 -2.91 12.02
CA LYS A 6 10.65 -2.12 11.06
C LYS A 6 9.79 -1.82 9.84
N CYS A 7 9.78 -0.55 9.46
CA CYS A 7 9.11 -0.07 8.25
C CYS A 7 10.00 1.02 7.66
N LYS A 8 10.74 0.70 6.59
CA LYS A 8 11.79 1.56 6.03
C LYS A 8 12.81 1.97 7.10
N ASP A 9 12.94 3.27 7.36
CA ASP A 9 13.85 3.83 8.35
C ASP A 9 13.21 3.98 9.75
N LYS A 10 11.91 3.64 9.88
CA LYS A 10 11.22 3.68 11.16
C LYS A 10 11.38 2.36 11.92
N VAL A 11 11.63 2.49 13.21
CA VAL A 11 11.79 1.34 14.12
C VAL A 11 10.97 1.60 15.38
N PHE A 12 10.16 0.62 15.75
CA PHE A 12 9.38 0.64 16.99
C PHE A 12 9.76 -0.58 17.81
N THR A 13 9.94 -0.41 19.09
CA THR A 13 10.33 -1.50 20.00
C THR A 13 9.30 -1.65 21.11
N GLY A 14 9.12 -2.87 21.57
CA GLY A 14 8.19 -3.19 22.64
C GLY A 14 8.31 -4.64 23.07
N ASN A 15 7.38 -5.09 23.92
CA ASN A 15 7.41 -6.43 24.50
C ASN A 15 6.43 -7.40 23.82
N SER A 16 5.63 -6.92 22.88
CA SER A 16 4.67 -7.74 22.15
C SER A 16 4.44 -7.18 20.75
N ILE A 17 3.89 -8.02 19.87
CA ILE A 17 3.47 -7.60 18.53
C ILE A 17 2.43 -6.46 18.63
N SER A 18 1.44 -6.61 19.50
CA SER A 18 0.39 -5.60 19.68
C SER A 18 0.95 -4.24 20.08
N GLU A 19 1.94 -4.24 20.96
CA GLU A 19 2.54 -3.00 21.46
C GLU A 19 3.27 -2.24 20.35
N VAL A 20 4.09 -2.92 19.57
CA VAL A 20 4.83 -2.27 18.48
C VAL A 20 3.91 -1.87 17.33
N GLU A 21 2.87 -2.64 17.07
CA GLU A 21 1.89 -2.30 16.04
C GLU A 21 1.03 -1.10 16.44
N MET A 22 0.66 -0.98 17.71
CA MET A 22 -0.06 0.20 18.22
C MET A 22 0.76 1.47 18.01
N ASP A 23 2.03 1.44 18.38
CA ASP A 23 2.91 2.59 18.22
C ASP A 23 3.08 2.95 16.74
N PHE A 24 3.23 1.95 15.90
CA PHE A 24 3.36 2.13 14.46
C PHE A 24 2.09 2.74 13.85
N PHE A 25 0.91 2.21 14.17
CA PHE A 25 -0.36 2.69 13.65
C PHE A 25 -0.69 4.10 14.15
N ASP A 26 -0.36 4.41 15.40
CA ASP A 26 -0.47 5.78 15.92
C ASP A 26 0.40 6.76 15.14
N TRP A 27 1.61 6.34 14.79
CA TRP A 27 2.49 7.13 13.94
C TRP A 27 1.91 7.32 12.54
N LEU A 28 1.36 6.25 11.93
CA LEU A 28 0.75 6.34 10.60
C LEU A 28 -0.42 7.33 10.57
N GLU A 29 -1.26 7.34 11.60
CA GLU A 29 -2.43 8.23 11.69
C GLU A 29 -2.04 9.72 11.70
N LYS A 30 -0.82 10.02 12.11
CA LYS A 30 -0.32 11.41 12.18
C LYS A 30 0.33 11.87 10.89
N GLN A 31 0.45 11.01 9.89
CA GLN A 31 1.05 11.38 8.62
C GLN A 31 0.04 12.14 7.75
N ASP A 32 0.50 13.23 7.15
CA ASP A 32 -0.32 14.06 6.26
C ASP A 32 -0.41 13.50 4.85
N SER A 33 0.46 12.58 4.52
CA SER A 33 0.55 12.00 3.19
C SER A 33 0.08 10.54 3.18
N PHE A 34 -0.32 10.09 2.02
CA PHE A 34 -0.67 8.71 1.78
C PHE A 34 0.57 7.82 1.90
N VAL A 35 0.48 6.77 2.73
CA VAL A 35 1.58 5.83 2.96
C VAL A 35 1.10 4.42 2.65
N VAL A 36 1.77 3.78 1.71
CA VAL A 36 1.69 2.33 1.50
C VAL A 36 3.08 1.79 1.67
N ASP A 37 3.28 0.94 2.63
CA ASP A 37 4.60 0.41 2.92
C ASP A 37 4.53 -1.01 3.47
N TYR A 38 5.67 -1.63 3.43
CA TYR A 38 5.87 -2.98 3.91
C TYR A 38 6.55 -2.93 5.27
N TYR A 39 6.02 -3.65 6.25
CA TYR A 39 6.63 -3.75 7.55
C TYR A 39 6.75 -5.19 8.00
N PHE A 40 7.67 -5.42 8.90
CA PHE A 40 7.84 -6.72 9.52
C PHE A 40 8.11 -6.55 11.00
N VAL A 41 7.70 -7.55 11.78
CA VAL A 41 7.91 -7.60 13.22
C VAL A 41 8.87 -8.74 13.52
N LEU A 42 9.98 -8.41 14.16
CA LEU A 42 10.98 -9.39 14.62
C LEU A 42 10.79 -9.64 16.11
N GLY A 43 10.92 -10.90 16.51
CA GLY A 43 11.00 -11.28 17.91
C GLY A 43 12.41 -11.66 18.26
N ILE A 44 12.92 -11.12 19.36
CA ILE A 44 14.25 -11.42 19.86
C ILE A 44 14.11 -12.10 21.21
N SER A 45 14.65 -13.30 21.34
CA SER A 45 14.71 -14.03 22.60
C SER A 45 16.16 -14.33 22.95
N ARG A 46 16.45 -14.35 24.25
CA ARG A 46 17.79 -14.67 24.75
C ARG A 46 17.87 -16.13 25.18
N ASN A 47 18.92 -16.80 24.74
CA ASN A 47 19.24 -18.15 25.18
C ASN A 47 19.90 -18.12 26.54
N PRO A 48 19.87 -19.24 27.28
CA PRO A 48 20.55 -19.33 28.60
C PRO A 48 22.05 -19.05 28.54
N ASP A 49 22.70 -19.27 27.42
CA ASP A 49 24.11 -19.03 27.21
C ASP A 49 24.47 -17.58 26.89
N GLY A 50 23.49 -16.67 26.89
CA GLY A 50 23.67 -15.26 26.58
C GLY A 50 23.57 -14.90 25.11
N THR A 51 23.43 -15.87 24.21
CA THR A 51 23.21 -15.61 22.79
C THR A 51 21.76 -15.22 22.53
N SER A 52 21.48 -14.59 21.38
CA SER A 52 20.14 -14.17 20.98
C SER A 52 19.65 -14.96 19.79
N LYS A 53 18.36 -15.24 19.78
CA LYS A 53 17.65 -15.82 18.64
C LYS A 53 16.67 -14.76 18.10
N THR A 54 16.70 -14.52 16.80
CA THR A 54 15.79 -13.59 16.14
C THR A 54 14.94 -14.36 15.14
N GLU A 55 13.64 -14.08 15.16
CA GLU A 55 12.71 -14.69 14.20
C GLU A 55 11.69 -13.65 13.69
N CYS A 56 11.20 -13.86 12.48
CA CYS A 56 10.15 -13.01 11.91
C CYS A 56 8.79 -13.48 12.44
N LEU A 57 8.12 -12.61 13.18
CA LEU A 57 6.81 -12.92 13.77
C LEU A 57 5.65 -12.49 12.88
N LYS A 58 5.85 -11.45 12.07
CA LYS A 58 4.83 -10.92 11.17
C LYS A 58 5.48 -10.21 10.00
N ASP A 59 4.83 -10.31 8.86
CA ASP A 59 5.33 -9.84 7.58
C ASP A 59 4.13 -9.39 6.74
N THR A 60 3.94 -8.08 6.56
CA THR A 60 2.72 -7.55 5.94
C THR A 60 2.89 -6.11 5.44
N THR A 61 1.87 -5.60 4.79
CA THR A 61 1.81 -4.21 4.33
C THR A 61 0.81 -3.41 5.16
N ALA A 62 1.04 -2.10 5.22
CA ALA A 62 0.15 -1.17 5.87
C ALA A 62 -0.21 -0.03 4.94
N LEU A 63 -1.42 0.45 5.07
CA LEU A 63 -1.90 1.62 4.35
C LEU A 63 -2.46 2.62 5.35
N GLN A 64 -2.07 3.88 5.19
CA GLN A 64 -2.66 4.98 5.92
C GLN A 64 -3.07 6.07 4.94
N CYS A 65 -4.28 6.57 5.08
CA CYS A 65 -4.80 7.69 4.30
C CYS A 65 -5.67 8.56 5.20
N GLY A 66 -5.25 9.81 5.37
CA GLY A 66 -5.99 10.78 6.20
C GLY A 66 -7.21 11.40 5.51
N TYR A 67 -7.49 11.07 4.26
CA TYR A 67 -8.50 11.75 3.44
C TYR A 67 -9.76 10.95 3.15
N GLY A 68 -9.84 9.73 3.56
CA GLY A 68 -11.01 8.88 3.32
C GLY A 68 -11.10 8.29 1.91
N TYR A 69 -10.41 8.85 0.93
CA TYR A 69 -10.33 8.33 -0.43
C TYR A 69 -8.90 8.29 -0.93
N VAL A 70 -8.59 7.24 -1.69
CA VAL A 70 -7.36 7.12 -2.45
C VAL A 70 -7.75 6.96 -3.92
N TYR A 71 -7.08 7.70 -4.77
CA TYR A 71 -7.32 7.67 -6.22
C TYR A 71 -6.24 6.82 -6.87
N VAL A 72 -6.64 5.69 -7.43
CA VAL A 72 -5.74 4.69 -7.99
C VAL A 72 -5.77 4.77 -9.50
N VAL A 73 -4.59 4.85 -10.10
CA VAL A 73 -4.44 4.76 -11.56
C VAL A 73 -4.30 3.30 -11.92
N CYS A 74 -5.28 2.77 -12.62
CA CYS A 74 -5.30 1.40 -13.11
C CYS A 74 -5.02 1.39 -14.61
N VAL A 75 -4.17 0.46 -15.05
CA VAL A 75 -3.79 0.30 -16.45
C VAL A 75 -4.27 -1.06 -16.93
N ASP A 76 -5.04 -1.05 -18.02
CA ASP A 76 -5.52 -2.26 -18.67
C ASP A 76 -4.66 -2.52 -19.91
N LEU A 77 -4.02 -3.69 -19.96
CA LEU A 77 -3.20 -4.12 -21.08
C LEU A 77 -4.01 -5.02 -22.03
N GLY A 78 -3.72 -4.90 -23.31
CA GLY A 78 -4.38 -5.71 -24.32
C GLY A 78 -3.68 -7.03 -24.59
N GLU A 79 -4.01 -7.64 -25.74
CA GLU A 79 -3.43 -8.91 -26.17
C GLU A 79 -1.94 -8.84 -26.49
N ASP A 80 -1.41 -7.63 -26.73
CA ASP A 80 0.01 -7.40 -26.97
C ASP A 80 0.89 -7.58 -25.73
N ARG A 81 0.28 -7.78 -24.56
CA ARG A 81 1.04 -8.00 -23.33
C ARG A 81 1.79 -9.33 -23.39
N GLU A 82 2.93 -9.37 -22.70
CA GLU A 82 3.64 -10.62 -22.49
C GLU A 82 2.86 -11.55 -21.54
N GLU A 83 3.10 -12.86 -21.63
CA GLU A 83 2.39 -13.83 -20.78
C GLU A 83 2.57 -13.59 -19.30
N TRP A 84 3.73 -13.04 -18.89
CA TRP A 84 4.04 -12.75 -17.50
C TRP A 84 3.43 -11.43 -17.00
N GLU A 85 2.90 -10.59 -17.89
CA GLU A 85 2.26 -9.33 -17.52
C GLU A 85 0.80 -9.54 -17.14
N ASP A 86 0.36 -8.92 -16.04
CA ASP A 86 -1.05 -8.93 -15.66
C ASP A 86 -1.89 -8.11 -16.64
N ALA A 87 -3.12 -8.55 -16.89
CA ALA A 87 -4.03 -7.84 -17.78
C ALA A 87 -4.40 -6.44 -17.26
N THR A 88 -4.38 -6.28 -15.95
CA THR A 88 -4.63 -5.00 -15.27
C THR A 88 -3.63 -4.86 -14.13
N TYR A 89 -3.06 -3.66 -13.99
CA TYR A 89 -2.19 -3.38 -12.85
C TYR A 89 -2.42 -1.97 -12.31
N GLU A 90 -2.09 -1.77 -11.05
CA GLU A 90 -2.16 -0.47 -10.39
C GLU A 90 -0.82 0.25 -10.55
N ALA A 91 -0.85 1.37 -11.28
CA ALA A 91 0.38 2.10 -11.64
C ALA A 91 0.81 3.09 -10.54
N SER A 92 -0.15 3.75 -9.91
CA SER A 92 0.15 4.76 -8.90
C SER A 92 -1.06 5.05 -8.01
N TYR A 93 -0.79 5.66 -6.85
CA TYR A 93 -1.79 6.01 -5.83
C TYR A 93 -1.66 7.49 -5.51
N HIS A 94 -2.78 8.18 -5.41
CA HIS A 94 -2.80 9.63 -5.19
C HIS A 94 -3.90 10.02 -4.19
N LEU A 95 -3.65 11.07 -3.41
CA LEU A 95 -4.66 11.65 -2.52
C LEU A 95 -5.48 12.73 -3.22
N ASN A 96 -5.01 13.24 -4.35
CA ASN A 96 -5.68 14.28 -5.12
C ASN A 96 -6.18 13.72 -6.44
N LYS A 97 -7.47 13.88 -6.68
CA LYS A 97 -8.15 13.39 -7.89
C LYS A 97 -7.55 13.99 -9.18
N GLY A 98 -7.31 15.29 -9.20
CA GLY A 98 -6.73 15.95 -10.37
C GLY A 98 -5.34 15.46 -10.72
N VAL A 99 -4.51 15.20 -9.71
CA VAL A 99 -3.16 14.63 -9.89
C VAL A 99 -3.26 13.21 -10.44
N ALA A 100 -4.19 12.41 -9.94
CA ALA A 100 -4.41 11.05 -10.42
C ALA A 100 -4.84 11.04 -11.88
N ILE A 101 -5.75 11.93 -12.29
CA ILE A 101 -6.22 12.04 -13.68
C ILE A 101 -5.07 12.41 -14.61
N LYS A 102 -4.22 13.35 -14.21
CA LYS A 102 -3.03 13.72 -15.00
C LYS A 102 -2.06 12.55 -15.14
N ALA A 103 -1.86 11.80 -14.05
CA ALA A 103 -1.00 10.63 -14.07
C ALA A 103 -1.55 9.54 -15.01
N ALA A 104 -2.86 9.28 -14.97
CA ALA A 104 -3.51 8.31 -15.85
C ALA A 104 -3.38 8.69 -17.32
N LYS A 105 -3.59 9.96 -17.65
CA LYS A 105 -3.42 10.48 -18.99
C LYS A 105 -1.99 10.31 -19.50
N LYS A 106 -1.01 10.63 -18.66
CA LYS A 106 0.41 10.49 -18.98
C LYS A 106 0.79 9.04 -19.25
N VAL A 107 0.36 8.12 -18.41
CA VAL A 107 0.61 6.68 -18.62
C VAL A 107 -0.04 6.21 -19.91
N PHE A 108 -1.28 6.64 -20.19
CA PHE A 108 -1.99 6.30 -21.41
C PHE A 108 -1.25 6.77 -22.67
N GLU A 109 -0.68 7.98 -22.62
CA GLU A 109 0.07 8.53 -23.75
C GLU A 109 1.43 7.85 -23.96
N LEU A 110 2.09 7.47 -22.86
CA LEU A 110 3.44 6.92 -22.92
C LEU A 110 3.49 5.40 -23.07
N ASN A 111 2.54 4.68 -22.48
CA ASN A 111 2.50 3.22 -22.56
C ASN A 111 1.66 2.76 -23.74
N LYS A 112 2.31 2.40 -24.83
CA LYS A 112 1.62 1.98 -26.07
C LYS A 112 0.92 0.63 -25.95
N LYS A 113 1.27 -0.19 -24.96
CA LYS A 113 0.59 -1.46 -24.66
C LYS A 113 -0.71 -1.26 -23.90
N ALA A 114 -0.91 -0.11 -23.28
CA ALA A 114 -2.14 0.18 -22.53
C ALA A 114 -3.29 0.39 -23.50
N VAL A 115 -4.33 -0.42 -23.39
CA VAL A 115 -5.58 -0.23 -24.14
C VAL A 115 -6.47 0.78 -23.45
N SER A 116 -6.36 0.88 -22.14
CA SER A 116 -7.04 1.91 -21.37
C SER A 116 -6.32 2.21 -20.06
N THR A 117 -6.54 3.40 -19.53
CA THR A 117 -6.21 3.75 -18.15
C THR A 117 -7.45 4.35 -17.49
N ARG A 118 -7.58 4.11 -16.18
CA ARG A 118 -8.71 4.62 -15.41
C ARG A 118 -8.23 5.09 -14.06
N VAL A 119 -8.98 6.02 -13.51
CA VAL A 119 -8.79 6.48 -12.12
C VAL A 119 -9.99 6.01 -11.33
N VAL A 120 -9.73 5.24 -10.30
CA VAL A 120 -10.77 4.71 -9.41
C VAL A 120 -10.54 5.27 -8.01
N ALA A 121 -11.58 5.86 -7.44
CA ALA A 121 -11.56 6.30 -6.05
C ALA A 121 -11.94 5.13 -5.15
N HIS A 122 -11.03 4.73 -4.28
CA HIS A 122 -11.29 3.74 -3.24
C HIS A 122 -11.51 4.45 -1.92
N ARG A 123 -12.54 4.07 -1.21
CA ARG A 123 -12.76 4.54 0.15
C ARG A 123 -11.85 3.78 1.11
N VAL A 124 -11.13 4.51 1.95
CA VAL A 124 -10.22 3.93 2.93
C VAL A 124 -10.66 4.35 4.34
N GLY A 125 -10.82 3.40 5.21
CA GLY A 125 -11.32 3.63 6.58
C GLY A 125 -10.22 3.71 7.63
N GLY A 126 -9.28 4.65 7.51
CA GLY A 126 -8.23 4.85 8.52
C GLY A 126 -7.00 4.00 8.31
N VAL A 127 -6.39 3.50 9.39
CA VAL A 127 -5.20 2.65 9.34
C VAL A 127 -5.62 1.19 9.32
N ILE A 128 -5.26 0.48 8.26
CA ILE A 128 -5.67 -0.91 8.03
C ILE A 128 -4.49 -1.67 7.42
N ASP A 129 -4.34 -2.94 7.75
CA ASP A 129 -3.37 -3.79 7.09
C ASP A 129 -3.87 -4.22 5.70
N ASN A 130 -3.04 -4.98 4.96
CA ASN A 130 -3.33 -5.35 3.59
C ASN A 130 -4.53 -6.28 3.40
N HIS A 131 -5.16 -6.76 4.45
CA HIS A 131 -6.28 -7.69 4.35
C HIS A 131 -7.62 -6.99 4.13
N ASN A 132 -7.78 -5.76 4.61
CA ASN A 132 -9.04 -5.02 4.55
C ASN A 132 -8.83 -3.54 4.31
N VAL A 133 -7.88 -3.19 3.46
CA VAL A 133 -7.49 -1.80 3.21
C VAL A 133 -8.58 -1.04 2.44
N TRP A 134 -9.18 -1.70 1.46
CA TRP A 134 -10.12 -1.07 0.54
C TRP A 134 -11.55 -1.46 0.85
N ASP A 135 -12.44 -0.47 0.84
CA ASP A 135 -13.88 -0.68 0.87
C ASP A 135 -14.40 -0.63 -0.57
N HIS A 136 -14.41 -1.78 -1.23
CA HIS A 136 -14.77 -1.89 -2.63
C HIS A 136 -16.24 -1.62 -2.94
N ASP A 137 -17.11 -1.57 -1.93
CA ASP A 137 -18.52 -1.23 -2.10
C ASP A 137 -18.71 0.24 -2.49
N PHE A 138 -17.69 1.06 -2.29
CA PHE A 138 -17.71 2.49 -2.57
C PHE A 138 -16.70 2.91 -3.65
N ASP A 139 -16.23 1.96 -4.45
CA ASP A 139 -15.33 2.27 -5.56
C ASP A 139 -16.06 3.09 -6.62
N ILE A 140 -15.46 4.21 -7.02
CA ILE A 140 -16.05 5.12 -8.01
C ILE A 140 -15.04 5.37 -9.11
N MET A 141 -15.41 5.11 -10.35
CA MET A 141 -14.59 5.46 -11.49
C MET A 141 -14.67 6.96 -11.76
N CYS A 142 -13.53 7.66 -11.66
CA CYS A 142 -13.42 9.11 -11.80
C CYS A 142 -13.03 9.57 -13.19
N ALA A 143 -12.28 8.75 -13.91
CA ALA A 143 -11.82 9.05 -15.26
C ALA A 143 -11.49 7.75 -16.01
N HIS A 144 -11.60 7.80 -17.33
CA HIS A 144 -11.31 6.66 -18.18
C HIS A 144 -10.79 7.15 -19.54
N PHE A 145 -9.59 6.69 -19.90
CA PHE A 145 -8.95 6.94 -21.19
C PHE A 145 -8.88 5.62 -21.94
N ASN A 146 -9.45 5.56 -23.14
CA ASN A 146 -9.60 4.31 -23.88
C ASN A 146 -9.18 4.50 -25.35
N ARG A 147 -8.41 3.51 -25.86
CA ARG A 147 -8.05 3.43 -27.28
C ARG A 147 -9.06 2.53 -27.99
N THR A 148 -9.93 3.11 -28.72
CA THR A 148 -10.90 2.34 -29.51
C THR A 148 -10.63 2.47 -30.99
#